data_d682d2997f50df1e1765da653a60b366
#
_entry.id   d682d2997f50df1e1765da653a60b366
#
_cell.length_a   1.000
_cell.length_b   1.000
_cell.length_c   1.000
_cell.angle_alpha   90.00
_cell.angle_beta   90.00
_cell.angle_gamma   90.00
#
_symmetry.space_group_name_H-M   'P 1'
#
loop_
_entity.id
_entity.type
_entity.pdbx_description
1 polymer ?
#
loop_
_entity_poly.entity_id
_entity_poly.type
_entity_poly.pdbx_seq_one_letter_code
_entity_poly.pdbx_strand_id
1 'polypeptide(L)'
;RLGLASAQFLQQYAVPYEMEKDGIAGIKMKPVEGGSACQFMKPEGCGVYEDRPTACRYYPVALLSMRRQDEYTDTHSYALVKEAHCLGHNEPRSLTIDEYRAEQGLKEYDEQGRGWRQLVLKKMSSGPTVGKPSVKSRQLFFMTCYDIDTFRAFVDSGPFKELYDVPEAERQAMLGDSLESEEALMQFGFRFLRQVLFGEESIPLHREAAEKRRTQARGSRLASQIANTTVSAPTAVATIRWPCSKRTLPT
;
A
#
# COMPACT_ATOMS: atom_id res chain seq x y z
N ARG A 1 -16.00 5.52 14.62
CA ARG A 1 -16.16 5.92 16.06
C ARG A 1 -15.52 7.27 16.40
N LEU A 2 -14.46 7.65 15.68
CA LEU A 2 -13.83 8.97 15.92
C LEU A 2 -14.58 10.12 15.26
N GLY A 3 -15.45 9.87 14.30
CA GLY A 3 -16.20 10.89 13.55
C GLY A 3 -15.31 11.82 12.72
N LEU A 4 -14.17 11.31 12.25
CA LEU A 4 -13.18 12.06 11.48
C LEU A 4 -13.19 11.61 10.01
N ALA A 5 -13.02 12.56 9.09
CA ALA A 5 -12.67 12.23 7.72
C ALA A 5 -11.28 11.58 7.66
N SER A 6 -11.02 10.75 6.63
CA SER A 6 -9.75 10.04 6.48
C SER A 6 -8.53 10.96 6.46
N ALA A 7 -8.60 12.08 5.76
CA ALA A 7 -7.54 13.09 5.73
C ALA A 7 -7.27 13.69 7.13
N GLN A 8 -8.31 13.94 7.94
CA GLN A 8 -8.16 14.43 9.31
C GLN A 8 -7.50 13.37 10.21
N PHE A 9 -7.94 12.11 10.09
CA PHE A 9 -7.32 11.00 10.81
C PHE A 9 -5.83 10.86 10.46
N LEU A 10 -5.49 10.88 9.19
CA LEU A 10 -4.11 10.79 8.72
C LEU A 10 -3.25 11.94 9.29
N GLN A 11 -3.77 13.16 9.27
CA GLN A 11 -3.06 14.32 9.79
C GLN A 11 -2.84 14.23 11.30
N GLN A 12 -3.84 13.81 12.05
CA GLN A 12 -3.79 13.79 13.52
C GLN A 12 -3.04 12.58 14.07
N TYR A 13 -3.29 11.39 13.54
CA TYR A 13 -2.91 10.12 14.15
C TYR A 13 -1.92 9.28 13.35
N ALA A 14 -1.57 9.66 12.12
CA ALA A 14 -0.70 8.85 11.27
C ALA A 14 0.57 9.60 10.83
N VAL A 15 1.64 8.82 10.64
CA VAL A 15 2.88 9.27 9.99
C VAL A 15 3.07 8.44 8.74
N PRO A 16 3.07 9.05 7.54
CA PRO A 16 3.42 8.34 6.33
C PRO A 16 4.91 8.00 6.33
N TYR A 17 5.25 6.85 5.77
CA TYR A 17 6.63 6.45 5.52
C TYR A 17 6.75 5.74 4.18
N GLU A 18 7.95 5.67 3.62
CA GLU A 18 8.26 4.91 2.42
C GLU A 18 8.91 3.58 2.83
N MET A 19 8.38 2.47 2.33
CA MET A 19 9.01 1.16 2.49
C MET A 19 10.30 1.15 1.69
N GLU A 20 11.45 1.00 2.37
CA GLU A 20 12.79 1.30 1.85
C GLU A 20 13.15 0.61 0.52
N LYS A 21 12.74 -0.64 0.36
CA LYS A 21 13.11 -1.43 -0.83
C LYS A 21 12.23 -1.15 -2.05
N ASP A 22 10.98 -0.82 -1.84
CA ASP A 22 9.96 -0.88 -2.89
C ASP A 22 9.37 0.47 -3.27
N GLY A 23 9.64 1.49 -2.48
CA GLY A 23 9.10 2.83 -2.67
C GLY A 23 7.57 2.90 -2.52
N ILE A 24 6.98 1.93 -1.81
CA ILE A 24 5.55 1.91 -1.52
C ILE A 24 5.30 2.73 -0.26
N ALA A 25 4.28 3.58 -0.31
CA ALA A 25 3.87 4.35 0.84
C ALA A 25 3.20 3.43 1.88
N GLY A 26 3.55 3.63 3.15
CA GLY A 26 2.90 3.03 4.30
C GLY A 26 2.50 4.11 5.31
N ILE A 27 1.70 3.74 6.30
CA ILE A 27 1.40 4.59 7.44
C ILE A 27 1.70 3.85 8.74
N LYS A 28 2.10 4.59 9.76
CA LYS A 28 2.20 4.12 11.14
C LYS A 28 1.54 5.12 12.06
N MET A 29 1.05 4.63 13.21
CA MET A 29 0.43 5.50 14.19
C MET A 29 1.45 6.46 14.80
N LYS A 30 1.06 7.72 15.00
CA LYS A 30 1.88 8.68 15.74
C LYS A 30 1.95 8.28 17.22
N PRO A 31 3.12 8.32 17.84
CA PRO A 31 3.21 8.26 19.28
C PRO A 31 2.68 9.54 19.94
N VAL A 32 2.47 9.52 21.24
CA VAL A 32 2.26 10.74 22.04
C VAL A 32 3.46 11.67 21.89
N GLU A 33 3.24 12.98 21.99
CA GLU A 33 4.30 13.97 21.90
C GLU A 33 5.36 13.73 22.98
N GLY A 34 6.62 13.71 22.56
CA GLY A 34 7.76 13.47 23.46
C GLY A 34 7.89 12.04 23.98
N GLY A 35 7.09 11.07 23.50
CA GLY A 35 7.09 9.69 23.96
C GLY A 35 7.01 8.65 22.85
N SER A 36 6.97 7.37 23.24
CA SER A 36 6.80 6.24 22.33
C SER A 36 5.43 5.56 22.45
N ALA A 37 4.61 5.94 23.43
CA ALA A 37 3.31 5.34 23.65
C ALA A 37 2.32 5.71 22.55
N CYS A 38 1.40 4.79 22.25
CA CYS A 38 0.31 5.03 21.30
C CYS A 38 -0.65 6.12 21.85
N GLN A 39 -1.08 7.06 21.01
CA GLN A 39 -2.02 8.13 21.40
C GLN A 39 -3.38 7.62 21.88
N PHE A 40 -3.77 6.40 21.49
CA PHE A 40 -5.02 5.77 21.92
C PHE A 40 -4.87 4.98 23.22
N MET A 41 -3.68 4.91 23.81
CA MET A 41 -3.47 4.24 25.09
C MET A 41 -4.01 5.09 26.23
N LYS A 42 -4.86 4.48 27.05
CA LYS A 42 -5.45 5.05 28.26
C LYS A 42 -5.06 4.19 29.46
N PRO A 43 -5.25 4.67 30.71
CA PRO A 43 -5.00 3.83 31.88
C PRO A 43 -5.75 2.50 31.89
N GLU A 44 -6.96 2.48 31.31
CA GLU A 44 -7.82 1.31 31.23
C GLU A 44 -7.50 0.40 30.01
N GLY A 45 -6.56 0.81 29.15
CA GLY A 45 -6.18 0.09 27.93
C GLY A 45 -6.36 0.90 26.65
N CYS A 46 -6.52 0.22 25.53
CA CYS A 46 -6.67 0.88 24.23
C CYS A 46 -8.07 1.52 24.08
N GLY A 47 -8.12 2.83 23.87
CA GLY A 47 -9.36 3.60 23.70
C GLY A 47 -10.13 3.31 22.40
N VAL A 48 -9.51 2.59 21.44
CA VAL A 48 -10.11 2.15 20.18
C VAL A 48 -9.96 0.63 20.00
N TYR A 49 -10.05 -0.12 21.10
CA TYR A 49 -9.72 -1.55 21.12
C TYR A 49 -10.47 -2.36 20.05
N GLU A 50 -11.76 -2.10 19.88
CA GLU A 50 -12.59 -2.82 18.91
C GLU A 50 -12.33 -2.42 17.46
N ASP A 51 -11.84 -1.20 17.23
CA ASP A 51 -11.53 -0.67 15.90
C ASP A 51 -10.02 -0.59 15.64
N ARG A 52 -9.22 -1.28 16.47
CA ARG A 52 -7.77 -1.26 16.33
C ARG A 52 -7.30 -1.83 14.99
N PRO A 53 -6.24 -1.27 14.39
CA PRO A 53 -5.70 -1.74 13.12
C PRO A 53 -5.28 -3.21 13.15
N THR A 54 -5.25 -3.85 12.00
CA THR A 54 -4.86 -5.26 11.82
C THR A 54 -3.51 -5.58 12.50
N ALA A 55 -2.52 -4.70 12.39
CA ALA A 55 -1.22 -4.87 13.05
C ALA A 55 -1.33 -4.97 14.58
N CYS A 56 -2.22 -4.15 15.19
CA CYS A 56 -2.48 -4.21 16.62
C CYS A 56 -3.26 -5.47 17.04
N ARG A 57 -4.10 -5.99 16.14
CA ARG A 57 -4.83 -7.26 16.37
C ARG A 57 -3.91 -8.45 16.32
N TYR A 58 -2.92 -8.42 15.42
CA TYR A 58 -1.95 -9.48 15.29
C TYR A 58 -0.93 -9.52 16.43
N TYR A 59 -0.52 -8.36 16.98
CA TYR A 59 0.51 -8.34 18.02
C TYR A 59 0.11 -9.16 19.24
N PRO A 60 0.98 -10.06 19.79
CA PRO A 60 2.40 -10.25 19.49
C PRO A 60 2.71 -11.25 18.37
N VAL A 61 1.74 -11.70 17.61
CA VAL A 61 1.96 -12.54 16.42
C VAL A 61 2.26 -11.64 15.21
N ALA A 62 3.23 -12.01 14.40
CA ALA A 62 3.52 -11.39 13.11
C ALA A 62 3.06 -12.32 11.98
N LEU A 63 2.27 -11.81 11.05
CA LEU A 63 1.90 -12.49 9.81
C LEU A 63 3.01 -12.27 8.77
N LEU A 64 3.63 -13.36 8.31
CA LEU A 64 4.59 -13.37 7.23
C LEU A 64 3.93 -13.92 5.98
N SER A 65 3.66 -13.06 5.02
CA SER A 65 3.08 -13.45 3.74
C SER A 65 4.18 -13.55 2.69
N MET A 66 4.21 -14.66 1.97
CA MET A 66 5.13 -14.91 0.87
C MET A 66 4.34 -15.26 -0.40
N ARG A 67 4.88 -14.87 -1.55
CA ARG A 67 4.33 -15.19 -2.86
C ARG A 67 5.42 -15.82 -3.71
N ARG A 68 5.10 -16.91 -4.38
CA ARG A 68 5.92 -17.42 -5.47
C ARG A 68 5.68 -16.56 -6.72
N GLN A 69 6.72 -16.41 -7.53
CA GLN A 69 6.73 -15.43 -8.64
C GLN A 69 5.61 -15.65 -9.68
N ASP A 70 5.17 -16.86 -9.84
CA ASP A 70 4.21 -17.36 -10.83
C ASP A 70 2.84 -17.78 -10.23
N GLU A 71 2.67 -17.67 -8.91
CA GLU A 71 1.43 -18.04 -8.24
C GLU A 71 0.71 -16.81 -7.66
N TYR A 72 -0.62 -16.79 -7.79
CA TYR A 72 -1.48 -15.79 -7.13
C TYR A 72 -1.87 -16.19 -5.70
N THR A 73 -1.39 -17.34 -5.22
CA THR A 73 -1.68 -17.84 -3.87
C THR A 73 -0.62 -17.35 -2.89
N ASP A 74 -1.09 -16.72 -1.84
CA ASP A 74 -0.26 -16.31 -0.72
C ASP A 74 -0.06 -17.52 0.21
N THR A 75 1.19 -17.82 0.55
CA THR A 75 1.49 -18.71 1.67
C THR A 75 1.74 -17.87 2.91
N HIS A 76 1.12 -18.27 4.02
CA HIS A 76 1.25 -17.57 5.29
C HIS A 76 2.08 -18.40 6.26
N SER A 77 2.97 -17.73 6.97
CA SER A 77 3.64 -18.23 8.16
C SER A 77 3.51 -17.20 9.28
N TYR A 78 3.74 -17.65 10.51
CA TYR A 78 3.56 -16.81 11.67
C TYR A 78 4.81 -16.84 12.52
N ALA A 79 5.17 -15.69 13.08
CA ALA A 79 6.27 -15.57 14.03
C ALA A 79 5.76 -14.92 15.31
N LEU A 80 6.28 -15.35 16.45
CA LEU A 80 6.00 -14.70 17.73
C LEU A 80 7.05 -13.59 17.96
N VAL A 81 6.57 -12.35 18.08
CA VAL A 81 7.39 -11.19 18.42
C VAL A 81 7.55 -11.17 19.94
N LYS A 82 8.78 -11.34 20.42
CA LYS A 82 9.11 -11.33 21.86
C LYS A 82 9.76 -10.00 22.23
N GLU A 83 9.03 -9.18 22.96
CA GLU A 83 9.50 -7.90 23.46
C GLU A 83 9.32 -7.83 24.98
N ALA A 84 10.31 -7.28 25.68
CA ALA A 84 10.35 -7.26 27.15
C ALA A 84 9.12 -6.58 27.80
N HIS A 85 8.50 -5.64 27.09
CA HIS A 85 7.31 -4.94 27.61
C HIS A 85 6.00 -5.74 27.43
N CYS A 86 6.01 -6.81 26.66
CA CYS A 86 4.82 -7.63 26.45
C CYS A 86 4.67 -8.68 27.56
N LEU A 87 3.90 -8.36 28.58
CA LEU A 87 3.66 -9.21 29.73
C LEU A 87 2.84 -10.47 29.39
N GLY A 88 2.11 -10.48 28.27
CA GLY A 88 1.33 -11.62 27.81
C GLY A 88 2.16 -12.89 27.56
N HIS A 89 3.48 -12.76 27.35
CA HIS A 89 4.37 -13.92 27.25
C HIS A 89 4.54 -14.70 28.57
N ASN A 90 4.18 -14.09 29.69
CA ASN A 90 4.28 -14.70 31.02
C ASN A 90 2.96 -15.35 31.47
N GLU A 91 1.90 -15.18 30.68
CA GLU A 91 0.60 -15.79 30.97
C GLU A 91 0.64 -17.32 30.76
N PRO A 92 -0.01 -18.10 31.65
CA PRO A 92 0.00 -19.56 31.55
C PRO A 92 -0.85 -20.10 30.38
N ARG A 93 -1.67 -19.25 29.79
CA ARG A 93 -2.59 -19.62 28.70
C ARG A 93 -1.84 -19.82 27.40
N SER A 94 -2.02 -20.97 26.77
CA SER A 94 -1.52 -21.26 25.42
C SER A 94 -2.68 -21.33 24.43
N LEU A 95 -2.46 -20.76 23.27
CA LEU A 95 -3.41 -20.75 22.14
C LEU A 95 -2.72 -21.25 20.87
N THR A 96 -3.45 -21.96 20.05
CA THR A 96 -3.05 -22.16 18.66
C THR A 96 -3.18 -20.85 17.88
N ILE A 97 -2.53 -20.76 16.73
CA ILE A 97 -2.65 -19.57 15.85
C ILE A 97 -4.10 -19.36 15.42
N ASP A 98 -4.83 -20.41 15.13
CA ASP A 98 -6.22 -20.30 14.69
C ASP A 98 -7.15 -19.82 15.80
N GLU A 99 -6.98 -20.31 17.04
CA GLU A 99 -7.70 -19.81 18.20
C GLU A 99 -7.39 -18.33 18.46
N TYR A 100 -6.10 -17.94 18.41
CA TYR A 100 -5.69 -16.56 18.55
C TYR A 100 -6.35 -15.67 17.49
N ARG A 101 -6.30 -16.07 16.22
CA ARG A 101 -6.89 -15.32 15.11
C ARG A 101 -8.41 -15.19 15.27
N ALA A 102 -9.08 -16.23 15.73
CA ALA A 102 -10.52 -16.20 15.99
C ALA A 102 -10.86 -15.20 17.11
N GLU A 103 -10.16 -15.25 18.25
CA GLU A 103 -10.37 -14.32 19.36
C GLU A 103 -10.09 -12.85 19.00
N GLN A 104 -9.10 -12.62 18.12
CA GLN A 104 -8.75 -11.26 17.65
C GLN A 104 -9.64 -10.77 16.49
N GLY A 105 -10.59 -11.60 16.01
CA GLY A 105 -11.45 -11.27 14.88
C GLY A 105 -10.70 -11.05 13.57
N LEU A 106 -9.57 -11.75 13.35
CA LEU A 106 -8.64 -11.48 12.26
C LEU A 106 -9.10 -11.96 10.89
N LYS A 107 -10.04 -12.91 10.85
CA LYS A 107 -10.48 -13.52 9.58
C LYS A 107 -10.97 -12.46 8.58
N GLU A 108 -11.87 -11.61 9.03
CA GLU A 108 -12.46 -10.54 8.21
C GLU A 108 -11.40 -9.52 7.76
N TYR A 109 -10.54 -9.08 8.69
CA TYR A 109 -9.44 -8.17 8.37
C TYR A 109 -8.45 -8.76 7.37
N ASP A 110 -8.20 -10.07 7.44
CA ASP A 110 -7.33 -10.77 6.50
C ASP A 110 -7.97 -10.85 5.11
N GLU A 111 -9.26 -11.10 5.04
CA GLU A 111 -10.01 -11.13 3.77
C GLU A 111 -10.02 -9.74 3.13
N GLN A 112 -10.39 -8.71 3.86
CA GLN A 112 -10.43 -7.33 3.36
C GLN A 112 -9.04 -6.81 2.97
N GLY A 113 -8.02 -7.10 3.75
CA GLY A 113 -6.64 -6.67 3.48
C GLY A 113 -5.90 -7.49 2.41
N ARG A 114 -6.49 -8.56 1.89
CA ARG A 114 -5.84 -9.47 0.94
C ARG A 114 -5.39 -8.77 -0.34
N GLY A 115 -6.23 -7.93 -0.91
CA GLY A 115 -5.90 -7.17 -2.12
C GLY A 115 -4.68 -6.28 -1.95
N TRP A 116 -4.57 -5.59 -0.81
CA TRP A 116 -3.41 -4.77 -0.47
C TRP A 116 -2.14 -5.62 -0.34
N ARG A 117 -2.20 -6.73 0.40
CA ARG A 117 -1.04 -7.64 0.54
C ARG A 117 -0.56 -8.14 -0.82
N GLN A 118 -1.48 -8.53 -1.70
CA GLN A 118 -1.13 -8.98 -3.05
C GLN A 118 -0.44 -7.90 -3.89
N LEU A 119 -0.87 -6.63 -3.80
CA LEU A 119 -0.21 -5.50 -4.47
C LEU A 119 1.22 -5.32 -3.97
N VAL A 120 1.41 -5.31 -2.64
CA VAL A 120 2.73 -5.17 -2.02
C VAL A 120 3.64 -6.33 -2.42
N LEU A 121 3.19 -7.57 -2.26
CA LEU A 121 3.96 -8.76 -2.63
C LEU A 121 4.30 -8.78 -4.12
N LYS A 122 3.37 -8.37 -4.99
CA LYS A 122 3.63 -8.26 -6.42
C LYS A 122 4.72 -7.25 -6.71
N LYS A 123 4.68 -6.09 -6.07
CA LYS A 123 5.73 -5.06 -6.23
C LYS A 123 7.07 -5.57 -5.72
N MET A 124 7.12 -6.18 -4.55
CA MET A 124 8.34 -6.76 -3.97
C MET A 124 8.96 -7.84 -4.87
N SER A 125 8.13 -8.67 -5.49
CA SER A 125 8.58 -9.76 -6.38
C SER A 125 8.95 -9.30 -7.80
N SER A 126 8.61 -8.05 -8.18
CA SER A 126 8.91 -7.52 -9.52
C SER A 126 10.40 -7.24 -9.77
N GLY A 127 11.24 -7.33 -8.75
CA GLY A 127 12.68 -7.18 -8.83
C GLY A 127 13.15 -5.76 -9.15
N PRO A 128 14.49 -5.56 -9.22
CA PRO A 128 15.10 -4.24 -9.41
C PRO A 128 14.84 -3.61 -10.78
N THR A 129 14.45 -4.41 -11.79
CA THR A 129 14.22 -3.94 -13.15
C THR A 129 13.00 -3.05 -13.31
N VAL A 130 12.03 -3.14 -12.40
CA VAL A 130 10.80 -2.31 -12.43
C VAL A 130 11.02 -0.92 -11.81
N GLY A 131 12.11 -0.74 -11.04
CA GLY A 131 12.46 0.52 -10.41
C GLY A 131 11.45 1.00 -9.36
N LYS A 132 11.70 2.18 -8.80
CA LYS A 132 10.76 2.83 -7.87
C LYS A 132 9.57 3.40 -8.66
N PRO A 133 8.34 3.32 -8.11
CA PRO A 133 7.18 3.97 -8.72
C PRO A 133 7.40 5.48 -8.86
N SER A 134 6.79 6.09 -9.88
CA SER A 134 6.79 7.53 -10.04
C SER A 134 6.15 8.22 -8.81
N VAL A 135 6.45 9.50 -8.62
CA VAL A 135 5.81 10.31 -7.55
C VAL A 135 4.28 10.22 -7.68
N LYS A 136 3.76 10.35 -8.91
CA LYS A 136 2.32 10.26 -9.19
C LYS A 136 1.75 8.89 -8.81
N SER A 137 2.44 7.79 -9.14
CA SER A 137 1.99 6.44 -8.76
C SER A 137 1.96 6.25 -7.25
N ARG A 138 2.94 6.81 -6.52
CA ARG A 138 2.97 6.76 -5.05
C ARG A 138 1.86 7.58 -4.42
N GLN A 139 1.55 8.76 -4.97
CA GLN A 139 0.43 9.59 -4.55
C GLN A 139 -0.91 8.88 -4.76
N LEU A 140 -1.11 8.26 -5.93
CA LEU A 140 -2.30 7.47 -6.21
C LEU A 140 -2.41 6.26 -5.27
N PHE A 141 -1.30 5.58 -4.99
CA PHE A 141 -1.29 4.48 -4.03
C PHE A 141 -1.69 4.96 -2.63
N PHE A 142 -1.09 6.06 -2.17
CA PHE A 142 -1.40 6.63 -0.84
C PHE A 142 -2.87 7.03 -0.73
N MET A 143 -3.37 7.77 -1.71
CA MET A 143 -4.79 8.18 -1.76
C MET A 143 -5.71 6.95 -1.71
N THR A 144 -5.47 5.97 -2.57
CA THR A 144 -6.35 4.80 -2.72
C THR A 144 -6.34 3.89 -1.49
N CYS A 145 -5.18 3.74 -0.81
CA CYS A 145 -5.05 2.81 0.32
C CYS A 145 -5.33 3.45 1.68
N TYR A 146 -5.18 4.77 1.83
CA TYR A 146 -5.19 5.41 3.14
C TYR A 146 -6.11 6.63 3.25
N ASP A 147 -6.37 7.35 2.16
CA ASP A 147 -7.26 8.51 2.15
C ASP A 147 -8.54 8.19 1.36
N ILE A 148 -9.38 7.37 1.99
CA ILE A 148 -10.56 6.78 1.33
C ILE A 148 -11.57 7.85 0.90
N ASP A 149 -11.70 8.95 1.62
CA ASP A 149 -12.63 10.02 1.27
C ASP A 149 -12.15 10.79 0.03
N THR A 150 -10.85 11.07 -0.05
CA THR A 150 -10.26 11.66 -1.27
C THR A 150 -10.35 10.69 -2.45
N PHE A 151 -10.18 9.39 -2.20
CA PHE A 151 -10.35 8.39 -3.26
C PHE A 151 -11.81 8.29 -3.73
N ARG A 152 -12.79 8.37 -2.81
CA ARG A 152 -14.23 8.42 -3.14
C ARG A 152 -14.55 9.62 -4.05
N ALA A 153 -14.07 10.80 -3.67
CA ALA A 153 -14.23 12.01 -4.49
C ALA A 153 -13.56 11.88 -5.87
N PHE A 154 -12.39 11.24 -5.93
CA PHE A 154 -11.70 10.96 -7.19
C PHE A 154 -12.52 10.05 -8.11
N VAL A 155 -13.07 8.94 -7.59
CA VAL A 155 -13.91 8.00 -8.35
C VAL A 155 -15.23 8.66 -8.82
N ASP A 156 -15.76 9.59 -8.04
CA ASP A 156 -16.98 10.32 -8.41
C ASP A 156 -16.74 11.49 -9.38
N SER A 157 -15.48 11.83 -9.65
CA SER A 157 -15.14 12.97 -10.53
C SER A 157 -15.51 12.73 -12.00
N GLY A 158 -15.82 13.84 -12.71
CA GLY A 158 -16.07 13.82 -14.15
C GLY A 158 -14.95 13.16 -14.96
N PRO A 159 -13.67 13.57 -14.77
CA PRO A 159 -12.54 12.96 -15.50
C PRO A 159 -12.39 11.46 -15.27
N PHE A 160 -12.71 10.95 -14.07
CA PHE A 160 -12.71 9.52 -13.82
C PHE A 160 -13.81 8.80 -14.60
N LYS A 161 -15.04 9.35 -14.55
CA LYS A 161 -16.21 8.81 -15.26
C LYS A 161 -16.05 8.83 -16.78
N GLU A 162 -15.35 9.82 -17.33
CA GLU A 162 -15.04 9.91 -18.76
C GLU A 162 -13.98 8.88 -19.20
N LEU A 163 -13.11 8.47 -18.28
CA LEU A 163 -11.99 7.59 -18.58
C LEU A 163 -12.34 6.12 -18.39
N TYR A 164 -13.03 5.78 -17.29
CA TYR A 164 -13.31 4.41 -16.85
C TYR A 164 -14.77 4.03 -17.06
N ASP A 165 -14.98 2.90 -17.71
CA ASP A 165 -16.31 2.31 -17.92
C ASP A 165 -16.68 1.41 -16.73
N VAL A 166 -17.14 2.05 -15.64
CA VAL A 166 -17.59 1.39 -14.43
C VAL A 166 -19.11 1.35 -14.40
N PRO A 167 -19.74 0.17 -14.28
CA PRO A 167 -21.19 0.06 -14.20
C PRO A 167 -21.78 0.96 -13.09
N GLU A 168 -22.91 1.62 -13.38
CA GLU A 168 -23.54 2.53 -12.44
C GLU A 168 -23.86 1.87 -11.10
N ALA A 169 -24.36 0.63 -11.12
CA ALA A 169 -24.66 -0.12 -9.90
C ALA A 169 -23.41 -0.34 -9.03
N GLU A 170 -22.26 -0.67 -9.65
CA GLU A 170 -20.99 -0.82 -8.93
C GLU A 170 -20.54 0.52 -8.35
N ARG A 171 -20.67 1.61 -9.12
CA ARG A 171 -20.30 2.94 -8.67
C ARG A 171 -21.17 3.39 -7.48
N GLN A 172 -22.48 3.20 -7.54
CA GLN A 172 -23.38 3.54 -6.45
C GLN A 172 -23.09 2.73 -5.18
N ALA A 173 -22.74 1.45 -5.32
CA ALA A 173 -22.38 0.62 -4.18
C ALA A 173 -21.16 1.14 -3.40
N MET A 174 -20.19 1.79 -4.05
CA MET A 174 -18.96 2.27 -3.42
C MET A 174 -18.95 3.77 -3.08
N LEU A 175 -19.97 4.53 -3.46
CA LEU A 175 -20.03 5.98 -3.17
C LEU A 175 -20.84 6.32 -1.92
N GLY A 176 -21.50 5.33 -1.28
CA GLY A 176 -22.25 5.53 -0.04
C GLY A 176 -21.32 5.76 1.17
N ASP A 177 -21.97 6.11 2.29
CA ASP A 177 -21.29 6.39 3.58
C ASP A 177 -21.37 5.20 4.55
N SER A 178 -21.81 4.03 4.07
CA SER A 178 -21.86 2.81 4.90
C SER A 178 -20.49 2.10 4.91
N LEU A 179 -20.27 1.24 5.91
CA LEU A 179 -19.07 0.41 5.99
C LEU A 179 -18.95 -0.50 4.76
N GLU A 180 -20.05 -1.07 4.30
CA GLU A 180 -20.08 -1.92 3.10
C GLU A 180 -19.66 -1.13 1.84
N SER A 181 -20.03 0.15 1.76
CA SER A 181 -19.62 1.03 0.66
C SER A 181 -18.13 1.35 0.73
N GLU A 182 -17.59 1.57 1.92
CA GLU A 182 -16.14 1.78 2.12
C GLU A 182 -15.34 0.52 1.76
N GLU A 183 -15.82 -0.66 2.14
CA GLU A 183 -15.20 -1.93 1.75
C GLU A 183 -15.25 -2.15 0.23
N ALA A 184 -16.39 -1.88 -0.40
CA ALA A 184 -16.52 -1.96 -1.86
C ALA A 184 -15.57 -1.00 -2.57
N LEU A 185 -15.45 0.25 -2.08
CA LEU A 185 -14.52 1.24 -2.60
C LEU A 185 -13.07 0.82 -2.42
N MET A 186 -12.71 0.24 -1.27
CA MET A 186 -11.37 -0.28 -1.02
C MET A 186 -11.02 -1.44 -1.97
N GLN A 187 -11.92 -2.40 -2.16
CA GLN A 187 -11.71 -3.52 -3.10
C GLN A 187 -11.61 -3.03 -4.55
N PHE A 188 -12.40 -2.04 -4.94
CA PHE A 188 -12.27 -1.35 -6.23
C PHE A 188 -10.89 -0.68 -6.34
N GLY A 189 -10.44 -0.01 -5.30
CA GLY A 189 -9.14 0.64 -5.23
C GLY A 189 -7.98 -0.31 -5.48
N PHE A 190 -8.04 -1.54 -4.98
CA PHE A 190 -7.01 -2.55 -5.26
C PHE A 190 -6.99 -2.96 -6.73
N ARG A 191 -8.15 -3.06 -7.40
CA ARG A 191 -8.21 -3.28 -8.85
C ARG A 191 -7.65 -2.08 -9.62
N PHE A 192 -8.01 -0.86 -9.22
CA PHE A 192 -7.49 0.37 -9.79
C PHE A 192 -5.97 0.45 -9.70
N LEU A 193 -5.38 0.10 -8.56
CA LEU A 193 -3.93 0.08 -8.38
C LEU A 193 -3.24 -1.01 -9.21
N ARG A 194 -3.86 -2.15 -9.45
CA ARG A 194 -3.32 -3.16 -10.38
C ARG A 194 -3.15 -2.58 -11.79
N GLN A 195 -4.12 -1.80 -12.24
CA GLN A 195 -4.04 -1.15 -13.55
C GLN A 195 -2.99 -0.04 -13.57
N VAL A 196 -2.95 0.80 -12.54
CA VAL A 196 -2.05 1.96 -12.49
C VAL A 196 -0.60 1.56 -12.29
N LEU A 197 -0.34 0.58 -11.41
CA LEU A 197 1.02 0.19 -11.03
C LEU A 197 1.61 -0.88 -11.95
N PHE A 198 0.79 -1.78 -12.47
CA PHE A 198 1.26 -2.95 -13.20
C PHE A 198 0.72 -3.05 -14.64
N GLY A 199 -0.13 -2.11 -15.05
CA GLY A 199 -0.70 -2.10 -16.40
C GLY A 199 -1.69 -3.24 -16.68
N GLU A 200 -2.27 -3.85 -15.63
CA GLU A 200 -3.31 -4.87 -15.78
C GLU A 200 -4.61 -4.23 -16.27
N GLU A 201 -5.32 -4.88 -17.16
CA GLU A 201 -6.64 -4.43 -17.63
C GLU A 201 -7.73 -4.86 -16.64
N SER A 202 -7.68 -4.32 -15.40
CA SER A 202 -8.56 -4.69 -14.29
C SER A 202 -9.85 -3.87 -14.21
N ILE A 203 -9.89 -2.70 -14.85
CA ILE A 203 -11.05 -1.83 -14.98
C ILE A 203 -11.19 -1.43 -16.44
N PRO A 204 -12.33 -1.66 -17.09
CA PRO A 204 -12.55 -1.26 -18.46
C PRO A 204 -12.38 0.25 -18.66
N LEU A 205 -11.87 0.65 -19.81
CA LEU A 205 -11.82 2.03 -20.24
C LEU A 205 -12.93 2.29 -21.27
N HIS A 206 -13.48 3.47 -21.28
CA HIS A 206 -14.33 3.89 -22.41
C HIS A 206 -13.54 3.81 -23.72
N ARG A 207 -14.21 3.44 -24.80
CA ARG A 207 -13.59 3.12 -26.09
C ARG A 207 -12.66 4.23 -26.59
N GLU A 208 -13.11 5.47 -26.55
CA GLU A 208 -12.31 6.62 -26.98
C GLU A 208 -11.04 6.82 -26.12
N ALA A 209 -11.17 6.64 -24.81
CA ALA A 209 -10.06 6.73 -23.88
C ALA A 209 -9.04 5.60 -24.11
N ALA A 210 -9.51 4.39 -24.37
CA ALA A 210 -8.66 3.25 -24.72
C ALA A 210 -7.88 3.49 -26.02
N GLU A 211 -8.52 4.04 -27.03
CA GLU A 211 -7.88 4.37 -28.32
C GLU A 211 -6.82 5.48 -28.15
N LYS A 212 -7.13 6.54 -27.41
CA LYS A 212 -6.16 7.61 -27.08
C LYS A 212 -4.92 7.04 -26.38
N ARG A 213 -5.11 6.18 -25.36
CA ARG A 213 -3.98 5.54 -24.66
C ARG A 213 -3.14 4.66 -25.59
N ARG A 214 -3.76 3.86 -26.46
CA ARG A 214 -3.05 3.02 -27.43
C ARG A 214 -2.21 3.86 -28.40
N THR A 215 -2.75 4.97 -28.89
CA THR A 215 -2.05 5.90 -29.78
C THR A 215 -0.87 6.57 -29.08
N GLN A 216 -1.04 7.04 -27.84
CA GLN A 216 0.04 7.63 -27.04
C GLN A 216 1.15 6.62 -26.73
N ALA A 217 0.79 5.38 -26.37
CA ALA A 217 1.77 4.32 -26.10
C ALA A 217 2.57 3.94 -27.35
N ARG A 218 1.94 3.91 -28.54
CA ARG A 218 2.62 3.70 -29.81
C ARG A 218 3.58 4.83 -30.14
N GLY A 219 3.14 6.09 -29.96
CA GLY A 219 3.97 7.28 -30.17
C GLY A 219 5.19 7.32 -29.24
N SER A 220 5.01 7.00 -27.97
CA SER A 220 6.10 6.94 -26.99
C SER A 220 7.11 5.83 -27.31
N ARG A 221 6.67 4.64 -27.72
CA ARG A 221 7.56 3.56 -28.15
C ARG A 221 8.35 3.92 -29.40
N LEU A 222 7.71 4.55 -30.38
CA LEU A 222 8.36 5.01 -31.59
C LEU A 222 9.40 6.09 -31.29
N ALA A 223 9.08 7.07 -30.43
CA ALA A 223 10.01 8.09 -30.00
C ALA A 223 11.23 7.50 -29.27
N SER A 224 11.02 6.53 -28.39
CA SER A 224 12.10 5.81 -27.70
C SER A 224 12.97 5.00 -28.65
N GLN A 225 12.39 4.36 -29.66
CA GLN A 225 13.13 3.63 -30.69
C GLN A 225 13.99 4.60 -31.55
N ILE A 226 13.43 5.74 -31.94
CA ILE A 226 14.16 6.77 -32.71
C ILE A 226 15.32 7.32 -31.87
N ALA A 227 15.09 7.64 -30.58
CA ALA A 227 16.14 8.12 -29.68
C ALA A 227 17.27 7.11 -29.49
N ASN A 228 16.96 5.82 -29.40
CA ASN A 228 17.98 4.76 -29.30
C ASN A 228 18.74 4.51 -30.60
N THR A 229 18.14 4.84 -31.74
CA THR A 229 18.79 4.69 -33.04
C THR A 229 19.77 5.85 -33.35
N THR A 230 19.57 7.01 -32.70
CA THR A 230 20.44 8.19 -32.88
C THR A 230 21.64 8.23 -31.94
N VAL A 231 21.75 7.32 -30.96
CA VAL A 231 22.88 7.25 -29.99
C VAL A 231 23.85 6.11 -30.35
N SER A 232 24.20 5.97 -31.62
CA SER A 232 25.32 5.11 -32.05
C SER A 232 26.47 5.97 -32.61
N ALA A 233 27.08 6.78 -31.73
CA ALA A 233 28.41 7.35 -31.99
C ALA A 233 29.33 6.94 -30.83
N PRO A 234 30.56 6.45 -31.10
CA PRO A 234 31.44 5.98 -30.03
C PRO A 234 32.00 7.18 -29.26
N THR A 235 31.58 7.35 -28.03
CA THR A 235 32.15 8.36 -27.15
C THR A 235 33.26 7.72 -26.32
N ALA A 236 34.44 8.34 -26.45
CA ALA A 236 35.68 8.00 -25.75
C ALA A 236 35.47 7.94 -24.22
N VAL A 237 36.06 6.94 -23.61
CA VAL A 237 36.12 6.69 -22.17
C VAL A 237 36.95 7.81 -21.52
N ALA A 238 36.27 8.70 -20.79
CA ALA A 238 36.95 9.60 -19.85
C ALA A 238 36.91 8.97 -18.45
N THR A 239 38.08 8.52 -18.00
CA THR A 239 38.28 7.95 -16.66
C THR A 239 38.35 9.08 -15.65
N ILE A 240 37.30 9.30 -14.86
CA ILE A 240 37.32 10.20 -13.70
C ILE A 240 37.74 9.41 -12.46
N ARG A 241 38.98 9.69 -11.96
CA ARG A 241 39.43 9.23 -10.66
C ARG A 241 38.87 10.12 -9.56
N TRP A 242 38.15 9.54 -8.60
CA TRP A 242 37.75 10.20 -7.35
C TRP A 242 38.84 10.01 -6.30
N PRO A 243 39.30 11.05 -5.58
CA PRO A 243 40.24 10.90 -4.48
C PRO A 243 39.51 10.36 -3.23
N CYS A 244 40.01 9.24 -2.73
CA CYS A 244 39.60 8.64 -1.47
C CYS A 244 40.18 9.48 -0.30
N SER A 245 39.39 10.25 0.40
CA SER A 245 39.79 10.93 1.63
C SER A 245 39.31 10.13 2.82
N LYS A 246 40.26 9.45 3.47
CA LYS A 246 40.09 8.84 4.80
C LYS A 246 39.93 9.96 5.82
N ARG A 247 38.79 10.02 6.52
CA ARG A 247 38.68 10.75 7.80
C ARG A 247 38.65 9.76 8.93
N THR A 248 39.70 9.82 9.73
CA THR A 248 39.85 9.19 11.04
C THR A 248 38.89 9.87 12.02
N LEU A 249 38.19 9.08 12.80
CA LEU A 249 37.41 9.53 13.97
C LEU A 249 38.38 9.75 15.15
N PRO A 250 38.22 10.78 15.95
CA PRO A 250 38.91 10.90 17.23
C PRO A 250 38.19 10.10 18.33
N THR A 251 39.02 9.61 19.22
CA THR A 251 38.73 8.86 20.47
C THR A 251 37.79 9.58 21.41
#